data_b824c9d32d174da45595f2243b7b15cd
#
_entry.id   b824c9d32d174da45595f2243b7b15cd
#
_cell.length_a   1.000
_cell.length_b   1.000
_cell.length_c   1.000
_cell.angle_alpha   90.00
_cell.angle_beta   90.00
_cell.angle_gamma   90.00
#
_symmetry.space_group_name_H-M   'P 1'
#
loop_
_entity.id
_entity.type
_entity.pdbx_description
1 polymer ?
#
loop_
_entity_poly.entity_id
_entity_poly.type
_entity_poly.pdbx_seq_one_letter_code
_entity_poly.pdbx_strand_id
1 'polypeptide(L)' 'MFEVENKFKNASIPRTIRFTDSLFKQLNKIAKDNKISFNMLILQCCQYAIDNMKNDEND' A
#
# COMPACT_ATOMS: atom_id res chain seq x y z
N MET A 1 0.49 -2.93 15.00
CA MET A 1 1.59 -3.55 14.28
C MET A 1 1.18 -3.87 12.85
N PHE A 2 2.11 -3.67 11.94
CA PHE A 2 1.84 -3.92 10.53
C PHE A 2 1.96 -5.41 10.25
N GLU A 3 0.92 -6.02 9.77
CA GLU A 3 0.96 -7.44 9.44
C GLU A 3 0.90 -7.65 7.94
N VAL A 4 1.66 -8.62 7.48
CA VAL A 4 1.64 -9.00 6.05
C VAL A 4 0.48 -9.95 5.83
N GLU A 5 -0.46 -9.50 5.02
CA GLU A 5 -1.63 -10.32 4.71
C GLU A 5 -1.26 -11.42 3.72
N ASN A 6 -1.74 -12.62 3.96
CA ASN A 6 -1.47 -13.73 3.06
C ASN A 6 -2.04 -13.49 1.67
N LYS A 7 -3.14 -12.77 1.57
CA LYS A 7 -3.76 -12.50 0.28
C LYS A 7 -2.86 -11.72 -0.66
N PHE A 8 -1.84 -11.04 -0.12
CA PHE A 8 -0.92 -10.27 -0.95
C PHE A 8 0.22 -11.12 -1.50
N LYS A 9 0.39 -12.34 -1.02
CA LYS A 9 1.48 -13.20 -1.49
C LYS A 9 1.31 -13.61 -2.94
N ASN A 10 0.07 -13.61 -3.42
CA ASN A 10 -0.24 -14.01 -4.79
C ASN A 10 -0.37 -12.83 -5.74
N ALA A 11 0.14 -11.67 -5.33
CA ALA A 11 0.10 -10.49 -6.16
C ALA A 11 1.05 -10.70 -7.34
N SER A 12 0.50 -10.96 -8.50
CA SER A 12 1.30 -11.31 -9.68
C SER A 12 1.00 -10.45 -10.90
N ILE A 13 0.07 -9.50 -10.80
CA ILE A 13 -0.25 -8.65 -11.94
C ILE A 13 0.64 -7.41 -11.89
N PRO A 14 1.57 -7.26 -12.83
CA PRO A 14 2.48 -6.12 -12.82
C PRO A 14 1.82 -4.86 -13.36
N ARG A 15 2.06 -3.76 -12.70
CA ARG A 15 1.61 -2.45 -13.12
C ARG A 15 2.67 -1.43 -12.76
N THR A 16 2.82 -0.42 -13.59
CA THR A 16 3.78 0.65 -13.34
C THR A 16 3.06 1.85 -12.77
N ILE A 17 3.56 2.34 -11.65
CA ILE A 17 2.99 3.53 -11.00
C ILE A 17 4.10 4.56 -10.86
N ARG A 18 3.78 5.81 -11.19
CA ARG A 18 4.72 6.90 -11.07
C ARG A 18 4.41 7.70 -9.82
N PHE A 19 5.44 7.99 -9.05
CA PHE A 19 5.30 8.73 -7.79
C PHE A 19 6.00 10.06 -7.87
N THR A 20 5.51 11.03 -7.10
CA THR A 20 6.30 12.23 -6.87
C THR A 20 7.45 11.87 -5.94
N ASP A 21 8.52 12.66 -5.98
CA ASP A 21 9.66 12.43 -5.09
C ASP A 21 9.22 12.42 -3.64
N SER A 22 8.41 13.39 -3.27
CA SER A 22 7.97 13.53 -1.89
C SER A 22 7.21 12.30 -1.41
N LEU A 23 6.25 11.84 -2.20
CA LEU A 23 5.45 10.68 -1.82
C LEU A 23 6.31 9.42 -1.76
N PHE A 24 7.19 9.26 -2.73
CA PHE A 24 8.07 8.10 -2.77
C PHE A 24 8.94 8.01 -1.51
N LYS A 25 9.51 9.13 -1.12
CA LYS A 25 10.36 9.17 0.07
C LYS A 25 9.58 8.84 1.34
N GLN A 26 8.36 9.35 1.45
CA GLN A 26 7.51 9.05 2.60
C GLN A 26 7.20 7.56 2.67
N LEU A 27 6.84 6.98 1.55
CA LEU A 27 6.48 5.56 1.50
C LEU A 27 7.68 4.68 1.83
N ASN A 28 8.85 5.02 1.28
CA ASN A 28 10.07 4.27 1.57
C ASN A 28 10.38 4.27 3.06
N LYS A 29 10.25 5.43 3.70
CA LYS A 29 10.52 5.53 5.12
C LYS A 29 9.57 4.67 5.93
N ILE A 30 8.29 4.72 5.58
CA ILE A 30 7.28 3.93 6.28
C ILE A 30 7.55 2.45 6.12
N ALA A 31 7.89 2.01 4.91
CA ALA A 31 8.18 0.61 4.67
C ALA A 31 9.37 0.13 5.50
N LYS A 32 10.43 0.94 5.54
CA LYS A 32 11.61 0.62 6.33
C LYS A 32 11.29 0.54 7.81
N ASP A 33 10.55 1.52 8.31
CA ASP A 33 10.21 1.57 9.72
C ASP A 33 9.38 0.37 10.15
N ASN A 34 8.58 -0.16 9.24
CA ASN A 34 7.73 -1.31 9.52
C ASN A 34 8.32 -2.63 9.04
N LYS A 35 9.52 -2.59 8.47
CA LYS A 35 10.25 -3.77 8.03
C LYS A 35 9.46 -4.60 7.03
N ILE A 36 8.81 -3.93 6.10
CA ILE A 36 8.10 -4.58 5.00
C ILE A 36 8.63 -4.04 3.68
N SER A 37 8.35 -4.76 2.60
CA SER A 37 8.77 -4.31 1.29
C SER A 37 7.93 -3.13 0.84
N PHE A 38 8.50 -2.32 -0.05
CA PHE A 38 7.78 -1.20 -0.63
C PHE A 38 6.51 -1.69 -1.32
N ASN A 39 6.63 -2.78 -2.07
CA ASN A 39 5.49 -3.33 -2.79
C ASN A 39 4.36 -3.73 -1.84
N MET A 40 4.71 -4.37 -0.74
CA MET A 40 3.71 -4.79 0.24
C MET A 40 3.01 -3.60 0.86
N LEU A 41 3.78 -2.55 1.17
CA LEU A 41 3.18 -1.34 1.70
C LEU A 41 2.18 -0.73 0.74
N ILE A 42 2.54 -0.68 -0.55
CA ILE A 42 1.65 -0.10 -1.56
C ILE A 42 0.34 -0.90 -1.64
N LEU A 43 0.44 -2.22 -1.62
CA LEU A 43 -0.76 -3.05 -1.69
C LEU A 43 -1.68 -2.80 -0.51
N GLN A 44 -1.12 -2.68 0.68
CA GLN A 44 -1.92 -2.42 1.87
C GLN A 44 -2.54 -1.03 1.84
N CYS A 45 -1.79 -0.05 1.37
CA CYS A 45 -2.32 1.30 1.25
C CYS A 45 -3.49 1.34 0.27
N CYS A 46 -3.35 0.63 -0.84
CA CYS A 46 -4.43 0.59 -1.83
C CYS A 46 -5.68 -0.04 -1.25
N GLN A 47 -5.52 -1.13 -0.52
CA GLN A 47 -6.66 -1.79 0.09
C GLN A 47 -7.34 -0.89 1.12
N TYR A 48 -6.53 -0.20 1.91
CA TYR A 48 -7.05 0.72 2.90
C TYR A 48 -7.85 1.84 2.25
N ALA A 49 -7.33 2.38 1.16
CA ALA A 49 -8.01 3.46 0.46
C ALA A 49 -9.35 2.99 -0.11
N ILE A 50 -9.38 1.80 -0.68
CA ILE A 50 -10.60 1.25 -1.24
C ILE A 50 -11.65 1.08 -0.15
N ASP A 51 -11.24 0.55 1.00
CA ASP A 51 -12.16 0.33 2.11
C ASP A 51 -12.74 1.64 2.61
N ASN A 52 -11.94 2.70 2.63
CA ASN A 52 -12.42 4.01 3.06
C ASN A 52 -13.33 4.65 2.02
N MET A 53 -13.07 4.41 0.76
CA MET A 53 -13.93 4.95 -0.30
C MET A 53 -15.33 4.35 -0.22
N LYS A 54 -15.41 3.08 0.14
CA LYS A 54 -16.71 2.44 0.30
C LYS A 54 -17.54 3.12 1.39
N ASN A 55 -16.88 3.49 2.47
CA ASN A 55 -17.55 4.19 3.56
C ASN A 55 -18.05 5.56 3.11
N ASP A 56 -17.26 6.24 2.28
CA ASP A 56 -17.62 7.55 1.78
C ASP A 56 -18.81 7.48 0.85
N GLU A 57 -18.91 6.41 0.08
CA GLU A 57 -19.98 6.27 -0.89
C GLU A 57 -21.35 6.11 -0.25
N ASN A 58 -21.37 5.75 0.99
CA ASN A 58 -22.64 5.55 1.71
C ASN A 58 -23.25 6.85 2.21
N ASP A 59 -22.59 7.95 2.00
CA ASP A 59 -23.10 9.25 2.45
C ASP A 59 -24.31 9.74 1.66
#